data_6260ec29db1009eafb972ed63f66d2db
#
_entry.id   6260ec29db1009eafb972ed63f66d2db
#
_cell.length_a   1.000
_cell.length_b   1.000
_cell.length_c   1.000
_cell.angle_alpha   90.00
_cell.angle_beta   90.00
_cell.angle_gamma   90.00
#
_symmetry.space_group_name_H-M   'P 1'
#
loop_
_entity.id
_entity.type
_entity.pdbx_description
1 polymer ?
#
loop_
_entity_poly.entity_id
_entity_poly.type
_entity_poly.pdbx_seq_one_letter_code
_entity_poly.pdbx_strand_id
1 'polypeptide(L)'
;VNITAKFLGKKNNLKFRGVCSVYLFYEQKTILPKNIHWMYFDSEKVLFNRITENKKLSSFVAPKDKSFLTAEITYSIGDDFSKKKPEQIISQVVKDISKTNLVDNKKLIDTSINYEPFVYPVQFMDYKNETYYIKSFIESFDNLYSVGAGGEFNYADSQILFHKSFDLVNSLTNKFNLFTNETKALNRVDFNKTFKLGKTIIGDRKKSFIIAEAGLNHNGSLKIAKQLIDNAKKAKCDAIKFQSFLPNSRVSKKVKSEKYSEKIIGTQESIHQLFSRLSLNFDTQRKIFLYAKKKNMFIFSTPFDFESADFLEKLGVGAYKIASADLVNLPLIEHVAKKNKPMIISTGMSKISEIDDAIETVRSTGNKNLAVLHCNSSYPSTHAEINLKFMNNLRSLYQIPVGFSDHTTDLLASKSAISIGADVIERHFTLNKRMEGPDH
;
A
#
# COMPACT_ATOMS: atom_id res chain seq x y z
N VAL A 1 30.86 1.93 -6.48
CA VAL A 1 32.03 2.06 -7.36
C VAL A 1 33.34 1.88 -6.56
N ASN A 2 33.65 2.73 -5.59
CA ASN A 2 34.96 2.64 -4.88
C ASN A 2 35.14 1.31 -4.11
N ILE A 3 34.15 0.90 -3.33
CA ILE A 3 34.20 -0.33 -2.54
C ILE A 3 34.30 -1.54 -3.46
N THR A 4 33.48 -1.59 -4.50
CA THR A 4 33.46 -2.69 -5.49
C THR A 4 34.78 -2.76 -6.24
N ALA A 5 35.33 -1.59 -6.65
CA ALA A 5 36.62 -1.56 -7.32
C ALA A 5 37.74 -2.10 -6.43
N LYS A 6 37.77 -1.73 -5.14
CA LYS A 6 38.74 -2.25 -4.16
C LYS A 6 38.58 -3.78 -3.97
N PHE A 7 37.37 -4.26 -3.87
CA PHE A 7 37.09 -5.70 -3.76
C PHE A 7 37.61 -6.48 -4.98
N LEU A 8 37.48 -5.89 -6.17
CA LEU A 8 37.99 -6.44 -7.42
C LEU A 8 39.51 -6.15 -7.66
N GLY A 9 40.23 -5.66 -6.63
CA GLY A 9 41.65 -5.37 -6.72
C GLY A 9 42.03 -4.13 -7.52
N LYS A 10 41.03 -3.29 -7.91
CA LYS A 10 41.28 -2.09 -8.71
C LYS A 10 41.58 -0.88 -7.82
N LYS A 11 42.76 -0.31 -7.95
CA LYS A 11 43.14 0.94 -7.28
C LYS A 11 42.41 2.11 -7.93
N ASN A 12 41.99 3.09 -7.12
CA ASN A 12 41.35 4.34 -7.57
C ASN A 12 41.56 5.45 -6.56
N ASN A 13 41.38 6.68 -7.02
CA ASN A 13 41.50 7.90 -6.23
C ASN A 13 40.18 8.52 -5.79
N LEU A 14 39.06 7.83 -6.02
CA LEU A 14 37.74 8.30 -5.63
C LEU A 14 37.64 8.46 -4.10
N LYS A 15 37.21 9.65 -3.67
CA LYS A 15 37.10 10.02 -2.26
C LYS A 15 35.65 10.27 -1.89
N PHE A 16 35.32 9.99 -0.66
CA PHE A 16 34.03 10.31 -0.07
C PHE A 16 34.21 11.14 1.19
N ARG A 17 33.26 12.02 1.45
CA ARG A 17 33.06 12.60 2.77
C ARG A 17 32.07 11.72 3.54
N GLY A 18 32.41 11.48 4.79
CA GLY A 18 31.51 10.83 5.74
C GLY A 18 30.60 11.84 6.43
N VAL A 19 29.59 11.31 7.08
CA VAL A 19 28.72 12.04 8.00
C VAL A 19 28.79 11.37 9.38
N CYS A 20 29.09 12.17 10.38
CA CYS A 20 28.94 11.81 11.77
C CYS A 20 27.65 12.42 12.29
N SER A 21 26.73 11.59 12.75
CA SER A 21 25.44 11.98 13.33
C SER A 21 25.50 11.85 14.84
N VAL A 22 25.34 12.95 15.55
CA VAL A 22 25.20 12.97 17.02
C VAL A 22 23.73 13.15 17.37
N TYR A 23 23.15 12.20 18.06
CA TYR A 23 21.78 12.23 18.52
C TYR A 23 21.74 12.76 19.95
N LEU A 24 20.88 13.75 20.19
CA LEU A 24 20.68 14.42 21.47
C LEU A 24 19.22 14.27 21.88
N PHE A 25 18.96 13.46 22.90
CA PHE A 25 17.62 13.15 23.37
C PHE A 25 17.19 14.07 24.51
N TYR A 26 16.02 14.68 24.39
CA TYR A 26 15.52 15.66 25.34
C TYR A 26 14.17 15.25 25.92
N GLU A 27 13.98 15.52 27.20
CA GLU A 27 12.69 15.46 27.88
C GLU A 27 11.86 16.71 27.57
N GLN A 28 11.49 16.82 26.29
CA GLN A 28 10.77 17.95 25.76
C GLN A 28 10.00 17.52 24.49
N LYS A 29 8.71 17.91 24.40
CA LYS A 29 7.81 17.50 23.32
C LYS A 29 8.28 17.95 21.93
N THR A 30 8.83 19.16 21.84
CA THR A 30 9.39 19.77 20.62
C THR A 30 10.52 20.72 20.99
N ILE A 31 11.51 20.85 20.14
CA ILE A 31 12.75 21.60 20.39
C ILE A 31 12.88 22.79 19.45
N LEU A 32 12.83 22.55 18.14
CA LEU A 32 12.93 23.62 17.15
C LEU A 32 11.61 24.43 17.04
N PRO A 33 11.65 25.68 16.55
CA PRO A 33 10.46 26.50 16.30
C PRO A 33 9.43 25.77 15.44
N LYS A 34 8.12 26.13 15.57
CA LYS A 34 6.96 25.36 15.08
C LYS A 34 7.06 24.85 13.64
N ASN A 35 7.55 25.66 12.71
CA ASN A 35 7.59 25.35 11.28
C ASN A 35 9.00 25.00 10.79
N ILE A 36 9.94 24.73 11.69
CA ILE A 36 11.32 24.40 11.35
C ILE A 36 11.56 22.94 11.70
N HIS A 37 11.92 22.13 10.69
CA HIS A 37 12.25 20.72 10.84
C HIS A 37 13.74 20.49 10.93
N TRP A 38 14.52 21.32 10.22
CA TRP A 38 15.99 21.34 10.26
C TRP A 38 16.54 22.74 10.05
N MET A 39 17.77 22.96 10.47
CA MET A 39 18.52 24.20 10.30
C MET A 39 19.95 23.91 9.83
N TYR A 40 20.43 24.69 8.88
CA TYR A 40 21.83 24.67 8.47
C TYR A 40 22.63 25.74 9.20
N PHE A 41 23.90 25.45 9.46
CA PHE A 41 24.85 26.31 10.11
C PHE A 41 26.07 26.48 9.20
N ASP A 42 26.28 27.69 8.74
CA ASP A 42 27.48 28.13 8.02
C ASP A 42 28.35 28.94 8.96
N SER A 43 28.98 28.31 9.92
CA SER A 43 29.78 28.96 10.94
C SER A 43 30.84 28.03 11.51
N GLU A 44 32.07 28.48 11.54
CA GLU A 44 33.19 27.79 12.19
C GLU A 44 33.07 27.73 13.73
N LYS A 45 32.11 28.46 14.32
CA LYS A 45 31.90 28.52 15.77
C LYS A 45 31.18 27.26 16.32
N VAL A 46 30.61 26.44 15.45
CA VAL A 46 29.93 25.18 15.80
C VAL A 46 30.47 24.04 14.96
N LEU A 47 30.51 22.85 15.54
CA LEU A 47 31.09 21.68 14.89
C LEU A 47 30.18 21.07 13.82
N PHE A 48 28.86 21.26 13.90
CA PHE A 48 27.88 20.66 13.03
C PHE A 48 27.42 21.58 11.90
N ASN A 49 27.10 20.99 10.75
CA ASN A 49 26.60 21.70 9.57
C ASN A 49 25.08 21.82 9.56
N ARG A 50 24.38 20.83 10.15
CA ARG A 50 22.92 20.76 10.18
C ARG A 50 22.44 20.18 11.50
N ILE A 51 21.31 20.67 11.98
CA ILE A 51 20.52 20.01 13.01
C ILE A 51 19.13 19.69 12.48
N THR A 52 18.58 18.54 12.85
CA THR A 52 17.24 18.08 12.45
C THR A 52 16.48 17.62 13.67
N GLU A 53 15.23 18.08 13.84
CA GLU A 53 14.29 17.50 14.81
C GLU A 53 13.46 16.40 14.13
N ASN A 54 13.90 15.15 14.24
CA ASN A 54 13.32 14.02 13.51
C ASN A 54 11.86 13.76 13.88
N LYS A 55 11.43 14.09 15.10
CA LYS A 55 10.02 13.96 15.51
C LYS A 55 9.07 14.84 14.71
N LYS A 56 9.54 15.93 14.14
CA LYS A 56 8.73 16.77 13.24
C LYS A 56 8.56 16.18 11.85
N LEU A 57 9.45 15.28 11.44
CA LEU A 57 9.32 14.51 10.20
C LEU A 57 8.41 13.30 10.37
N SER A 58 8.46 12.66 11.56
CA SER A 58 7.61 11.53 11.89
C SER A 58 7.34 11.49 13.41
N SER A 59 6.09 11.56 13.80
CA SER A 59 5.67 11.50 15.22
C SER A 59 5.93 10.15 15.89
N PHE A 60 6.26 9.11 15.10
CA PHE A 60 6.49 7.75 15.60
C PHE A 60 7.93 7.50 16.09
N VAL A 61 8.88 8.41 15.80
CA VAL A 61 10.30 8.19 16.12
C VAL A 61 10.68 8.54 17.57
N ALA A 62 9.76 9.13 18.35
CA ALA A 62 9.97 9.43 19.76
C ALA A 62 8.64 9.41 20.56
N PRO A 63 8.68 9.17 21.90
CA PRO A 63 7.51 9.28 22.77
C PRO A 63 6.84 10.65 22.68
N LYS A 64 5.55 10.75 23.09
CA LYS A 64 4.76 11.99 22.95
C LYS A 64 5.37 13.18 23.68
N ASP A 65 5.96 12.96 24.82
CA ASP A 65 6.56 13.95 25.74
C ASP A 65 8.04 14.21 25.48
N LYS A 66 8.71 13.42 24.62
CA LYS A 66 10.14 13.50 24.32
C LYS A 66 10.39 13.86 22.86
N SER A 67 11.56 14.41 22.58
CA SER A 67 12.05 14.67 21.21
C SER A 67 13.56 14.50 21.16
N PHE A 68 14.14 14.48 19.97
CA PHE A 68 15.58 14.48 19.81
C PHE A 68 16.01 15.29 18.59
N LEU A 69 17.24 15.81 18.68
CA LEU A 69 17.95 16.44 17.59
C LEU A 69 19.02 15.50 17.05
N THR A 70 19.17 15.50 15.73
CA THR A 70 20.34 14.95 15.05
C THR A 70 21.22 16.09 14.61
N ALA A 71 22.43 16.17 15.15
CA ALA A 71 23.47 17.10 14.69
C ALA A 71 24.39 16.37 13.71
N GLU A 72 24.49 16.86 12.48
CA GLU A 72 25.25 16.25 11.41
C GLU A 72 26.55 17.00 11.17
N ILE A 73 27.65 16.25 11.12
CA ILE A 73 29.02 16.75 10.92
C ILE A 73 29.60 16.03 9.71
N THR A 74 29.95 16.77 8.66
CA THR A 74 30.65 16.18 7.52
C THR A 74 32.16 16.14 7.80
N TYR A 75 32.78 15.01 7.48
CA TYR A 75 34.21 14.79 7.71
C TYR A 75 34.85 14.03 6.55
N SER A 76 36.18 14.09 6.48
CA SER A 76 36.98 13.27 5.55
C SER A 76 37.70 12.16 6.32
N ILE A 77 37.77 10.97 5.75
CA ILE A 77 38.51 9.87 6.37
C ILE A 77 40.00 10.27 6.47
N GLY A 78 40.54 10.21 7.68
CA GLY A 78 41.94 10.56 7.96
C GLY A 78 42.19 12.03 8.34
N ASP A 79 41.17 12.89 8.35
CA ASP A 79 41.26 14.24 8.89
C ASP A 79 41.33 14.25 10.43
N ASP A 80 41.57 15.43 11.02
CA ASP A 80 41.70 15.55 12.47
C ASP A 80 40.40 15.30 13.22
N PHE A 81 39.27 15.51 12.57
CA PHE A 81 37.96 15.12 13.14
C PHE A 81 37.82 13.60 13.29
N SER A 82 38.22 12.85 12.27
CA SER A 82 38.13 11.39 12.27
C SER A 82 38.99 10.67 13.31
N LYS A 83 39.96 11.39 13.90
CA LYS A 83 40.86 10.92 14.96
C LYS A 83 40.28 11.14 16.38
N LYS A 84 39.23 11.97 16.51
CA LYS A 84 38.63 12.29 17.82
C LYS A 84 37.85 11.11 18.38
N LYS A 85 37.88 10.98 19.70
CA LYS A 85 37.04 9.98 20.39
C LYS A 85 35.58 10.40 20.39
N PRO A 86 34.63 9.44 20.33
CA PRO A 86 33.20 9.73 20.33
C PRO A 86 32.76 10.68 21.45
N GLU A 87 33.26 10.48 22.65
CA GLU A 87 32.91 11.32 23.83
C GLU A 87 33.33 12.78 23.67
N GLN A 88 34.45 13.01 23.01
CA GLN A 88 34.94 14.37 22.74
C GLN A 88 34.06 15.09 21.72
N ILE A 89 33.60 14.36 20.70
CA ILE A 89 32.66 14.87 19.68
C ILE A 89 31.32 15.21 20.29
N ILE A 90 30.75 14.28 21.05
CA ILE A 90 29.48 14.48 21.76
C ILE A 90 29.55 15.69 22.68
N SER A 91 30.58 15.75 23.53
CA SER A 91 30.80 16.89 24.44
C SER A 91 30.88 18.22 23.71
N GLN A 92 31.63 18.27 22.59
CA GLN A 92 31.73 19.48 21.78
C GLN A 92 30.38 19.86 21.15
N VAL A 93 29.63 18.91 20.61
CA VAL A 93 28.32 19.16 20.02
C VAL A 93 27.34 19.69 21.07
N VAL A 94 27.27 19.07 22.27
CA VAL A 94 26.46 19.56 23.39
C VAL A 94 26.82 20.99 23.79
N LYS A 95 28.10 21.31 23.84
CA LYS A 95 28.58 22.66 24.12
C LYS A 95 28.19 23.65 23.02
N ASP A 96 28.31 23.23 21.76
CA ASP A 96 28.04 24.11 20.61
C ASP A 96 26.55 24.36 20.41
N ILE A 97 25.70 23.35 20.63
CA ILE A 97 24.25 23.53 20.54
C ILE A 97 23.71 24.45 21.64
N SER A 98 24.35 24.48 22.82
CA SER A 98 24.01 25.42 23.90
C SER A 98 24.18 26.86 23.49
N LYS A 99 25.17 27.16 22.65
CA LYS A 99 25.45 28.52 22.15
C LYS A 99 24.33 29.01 21.20
N THR A 100 23.53 28.11 20.64
CA THR A 100 22.46 28.48 19.70
C THR A 100 21.20 29.00 20.39
N ASN A 101 21.09 28.88 21.71
CA ASN A 101 19.88 29.18 22.50
C ASN A 101 18.61 28.43 22.04
N LEU A 102 18.73 27.36 21.27
CA LEU A 102 17.62 26.56 20.78
C LEU A 102 17.17 25.51 21.78
N VAL A 103 18.05 25.13 22.71
CA VAL A 103 17.81 24.00 23.64
C VAL A 103 18.09 24.41 25.08
N ASP A 104 17.36 23.82 26.01
CA ASP A 104 17.70 23.79 27.43
C ASP A 104 18.45 22.48 27.75
N ASN A 105 19.75 22.58 27.93
CA ASN A 105 20.59 21.40 28.21
C ASN A 105 20.23 20.68 29.52
N LYS A 106 19.50 21.33 30.44
CA LYS A 106 18.99 20.66 31.65
C LYS A 106 17.98 19.55 31.33
N LYS A 107 17.39 19.58 30.12
CA LYS A 107 16.44 18.60 29.62
C LYS A 107 17.08 17.51 28.76
N LEU A 108 18.39 17.56 28.55
CA LEU A 108 19.12 16.50 27.84
C LEU A 108 19.17 15.25 28.72
N ILE A 109 18.67 14.14 28.22
CA ILE A 109 18.56 12.88 28.97
C ILE A 109 19.49 11.80 28.48
N ASP A 110 19.89 11.83 27.19
CA ASP A 110 20.79 10.84 26.62
C ASP A 110 21.42 11.35 25.32
N THR A 111 22.52 10.71 24.90
CA THR A 111 23.22 11.01 23.64
C THR A 111 23.70 9.74 22.97
N SER A 112 23.74 9.73 21.63
CA SER A 112 24.31 8.66 20.84
C SER A 112 25.07 9.23 19.63
N ILE A 113 25.94 8.43 19.02
CA ILE A 113 26.72 8.84 17.85
C ILE A 113 26.80 7.71 16.85
N ASN A 114 26.72 8.07 15.56
CA ASN A 114 26.88 7.13 14.45
C ASN A 114 27.77 7.73 13.36
N TYR A 115 28.50 6.87 12.66
CA TYR A 115 29.42 7.24 11.59
C TYR A 115 29.07 6.54 10.29
N GLU A 116 28.84 7.33 9.25
CA GLU A 116 28.68 6.85 7.87
C GLU A 116 29.83 7.38 7.02
N PRO A 117 30.82 6.54 6.68
CA PRO A 117 32.07 7.03 6.08
C PRO A 117 31.96 7.36 4.58
N PHE A 118 30.93 6.86 3.87
CA PHE A 118 30.86 6.96 2.40
C PHE A 118 29.53 7.59 1.95
N VAL A 119 29.22 8.83 2.40
CA VAL A 119 27.93 9.49 2.12
C VAL A 119 28.01 10.37 0.88
N TYR A 120 28.98 11.29 0.85
CA TYR A 120 29.07 12.29 -0.22
C TYR A 120 30.30 12.07 -1.10
N PRO A 121 30.13 11.77 -2.42
CA PRO A 121 31.26 11.72 -3.35
C PRO A 121 31.98 13.05 -3.43
N VAL A 122 33.30 13.05 -3.36
CA VAL A 122 34.12 14.28 -3.56
C VAL A 122 34.42 14.46 -5.04
N GLN A 123 33.74 15.41 -5.67
CA GLN A 123 33.89 15.73 -7.08
C GLN A 123 35.12 16.65 -7.26
N PHE A 124 36.27 16.06 -7.58
CA PHE A 124 37.51 16.76 -7.91
C PHE A 124 37.67 16.95 -9.43
N MET A 125 38.63 17.74 -9.88
CA MET A 125 38.98 17.80 -11.29
C MET A 125 39.29 16.38 -11.79
N ASP A 126 38.78 15.99 -12.95
CA ASP A 126 38.92 14.65 -13.53
C ASP A 126 38.15 13.49 -12.87
N TYR A 127 37.36 13.71 -11.81
CA TYR A 127 36.61 12.64 -11.18
C TYR A 127 35.71 11.85 -12.16
N LYS A 128 35.24 12.52 -13.24
CA LYS A 128 34.39 11.89 -14.26
C LYS A 128 35.14 10.83 -15.06
N ASN A 129 36.37 11.11 -15.42
CA ASN A 129 37.26 10.18 -16.13
C ASN A 129 37.61 8.98 -15.24
N GLU A 130 37.93 9.23 -13.99
CA GLU A 130 38.17 8.18 -12.99
C GLU A 130 36.94 7.32 -12.76
N THR A 131 35.77 7.94 -12.62
CA THR A 131 34.51 7.24 -12.42
C THR A 131 34.15 6.40 -13.66
N TYR A 132 34.30 6.95 -14.86
CA TYR A 132 34.04 6.26 -16.11
C TYR A 132 34.93 5.03 -16.25
N TYR A 133 36.22 5.18 -15.98
CA TYR A 133 37.19 4.06 -16.06
C TYR A 133 36.84 2.92 -15.09
N ILE A 134 36.49 3.27 -13.84
CA ILE A 134 36.13 2.27 -12.83
C ILE A 134 34.78 1.63 -13.16
N LYS A 135 33.81 2.43 -13.60
CA LYS A 135 32.49 1.93 -13.99
C LYS A 135 32.60 0.97 -15.18
N SER A 136 33.36 1.35 -16.22
CA SER A 136 33.60 0.46 -17.38
C SER A 136 34.31 -0.82 -16.98
N PHE A 137 35.22 -0.78 -16.02
CA PHE A 137 35.86 -1.98 -15.48
C PHE A 137 34.88 -2.88 -14.73
N ILE A 138 33.98 -2.31 -13.90
CA ILE A 138 32.95 -3.08 -13.20
C ILE A 138 31.97 -3.67 -14.20
N GLU A 139 31.54 -2.89 -15.21
CA GLU A 139 30.60 -3.32 -16.25
C GLU A 139 31.21 -4.29 -17.28
N SER A 140 32.53 -4.52 -17.26
CA SER A 140 33.15 -5.60 -18.05
C SER A 140 32.84 -7.01 -17.52
N PHE A 141 32.27 -7.12 -16.32
CA PHE A 141 31.76 -8.38 -15.78
C PHE A 141 30.29 -8.55 -16.15
N ASP A 142 29.94 -9.66 -16.74
CA ASP A 142 28.59 -9.91 -17.29
C ASP A 142 27.45 -9.84 -16.28
N ASN A 143 27.75 -10.02 -15.00
CA ASN A 143 26.78 -10.14 -13.91
C ASN A 143 26.98 -9.07 -12.80
N LEU A 144 27.71 -7.98 -13.08
CA LEU A 144 28.00 -6.95 -12.10
C LEU A 144 27.61 -5.56 -12.63
N TYR A 145 26.74 -4.89 -11.90
CA TYR A 145 26.19 -3.57 -12.24
C TYR A 145 26.37 -2.58 -11.12
N SER A 146 26.68 -1.34 -11.45
CA SER A 146 26.89 -0.25 -10.48
C SER A 146 25.84 0.83 -10.68
N VAL A 147 24.96 1.01 -9.69
CA VAL A 147 23.88 1.98 -9.70
C VAL A 147 23.76 2.68 -8.35
N GLY A 148 23.15 3.88 -8.36
CA GLY A 148 22.92 4.67 -7.15
C GLY A 148 23.99 5.71 -6.89
N ALA A 149 23.77 6.58 -5.89
CA ALA A 149 24.68 7.71 -5.59
C ALA A 149 26.12 7.25 -5.36
N GLY A 150 26.32 6.23 -4.56
CA GLY A 150 27.65 5.62 -4.33
C GLY A 150 28.14 4.78 -5.51
N GLY A 151 27.24 4.13 -6.24
CA GLY A 151 27.53 3.30 -7.40
C GLY A 151 27.94 4.11 -8.64
N GLU A 152 27.35 5.29 -8.82
CA GLU A 152 27.62 6.18 -9.94
C GLU A 152 28.47 7.40 -9.57
N PHE A 153 28.87 7.50 -8.31
CA PHE A 153 29.65 8.61 -7.77
C PHE A 153 29.00 9.99 -8.05
N ASN A 154 27.71 10.12 -7.76
CA ASN A 154 26.94 11.33 -8.02
C ASN A 154 26.02 11.73 -6.85
N TYR A 155 25.46 12.94 -6.93
CA TYR A 155 24.47 13.49 -6.00
C TYR A 155 23.06 13.39 -6.59
N ALA A 156 22.61 12.19 -6.93
CA ALA A 156 21.27 12.03 -7.47
C ALA A 156 20.21 11.92 -6.36
N ASP A 157 19.09 12.59 -6.57
CA ASP A 157 17.91 12.45 -5.70
C ASP A 157 17.35 11.02 -5.71
N SER A 158 16.72 10.63 -4.61
CA SER A 158 16.15 9.29 -4.45
C SER A 158 15.19 8.90 -5.57
N GLN A 159 14.42 9.86 -6.11
CA GLN A 159 13.52 9.61 -7.24
C GLN A 159 14.28 9.20 -8.51
N ILE A 160 15.37 9.91 -8.81
CA ILE A 160 16.22 9.61 -9.97
C ILE A 160 16.87 8.23 -9.81
N LEU A 161 17.36 7.92 -8.60
CA LEU A 161 17.96 6.61 -8.31
C LEU A 161 16.95 5.48 -8.41
N PHE A 162 15.72 5.72 -8.01
CA PHE A 162 14.63 4.77 -8.12
C PHE A 162 14.32 4.43 -9.59
N HIS A 163 14.16 5.46 -10.44
CA HIS A 163 13.95 5.25 -11.89
C HIS A 163 15.11 4.48 -12.54
N LYS A 164 16.35 4.89 -12.26
CA LYS A 164 17.54 4.19 -12.78
C LYS A 164 17.60 2.72 -12.36
N SER A 165 17.21 2.42 -11.11
CA SER A 165 17.16 1.04 -10.63
C SER A 165 16.10 0.22 -11.38
N PHE A 166 14.93 0.78 -11.64
CA PHE A 166 13.89 0.14 -12.47
C PHE A 166 14.36 -0.09 -13.90
N ASP A 167 14.98 0.92 -14.52
CA ASP A 167 15.51 0.80 -15.89
C ASP A 167 16.58 -0.27 -15.98
N LEU A 168 17.45 -0.35 -14.97
CA LEU A 168 18.45 -1.42 -14.88
C LEU A 168 17.78 -2.80 -14.74
N VAL A 169 16.85 -2.96 -13.82
CA VAL A 169 16.14 -4.24 -13.64
C VAL A 169 15.41 -4.65 -14.92
N ASN A 170 14.72 -3.74 -15.59
CA ASN A 170 14.05 -4.01 -16.85
C ASN A 170 15.06 -4.42 -17.96
N SER A 171 16.20 -3.73 -18.03
CA SER A 171 17.28 -4.07 -18.97
C SER A 171 17.86 -5.45 -18.71
N LEU A 172 18.11 -5.79 -17.42
CA LEU A 172 18.62 -7.09 -17.03
C LEU A 172 17.59 -8.20 -17.28
N THR A 173 16.33 -7.94 -16.98
CA THR A 173 15.22 -8.84 -17.27
C THR A 173 15.18 -9.20 -18.75
N ASN A 174 15.33 -8.22 -19.64
CA ASN A 174 15.35 -8.41 -21.08
C ASN A 174 16.65 -9.10 -21.55
N LYS A 175 17.83 -8.67 -21.04
CA LYS A 175 19.14 -9.19 -21.43
C LYS A 175 19.32 -10.66 -21.08
N PHE A 176 18.90 -11.06 -19.89
CA PHE A 176 19.11 -12.43 -19.38
C PHE A 176 17.89 -13.32 -19.55
N ASN A 177 16.81 -12.81 -20.16
CA ASN A 177 15.53 -13.54 -20.20
C ASN A 177 15.15 -14.09 -18.80
N LEU A 178 15.46 -13.32 -17.73
CA LEU A 178 15.34 -13.80 -16.36
C LEU A 178 13.91 -14.24 -16.01
N PHE A 179 12.96 -13.84 -16.82
CA PHE A 179 11.58 -14.30 -16.73
C PHE A 179 11.11 -15.16 -17.91
N THR A 180 12.01 -15.55 -18.84
CA THR A 180 11.61 -16.33 -20.02
C THR A 180 12.01 -17.79 -20.00
N ASN A 181 12.92 -18.26 -19.13
CA ASN A 181 13.42 -19.64 -19.22
C ASN A 181 13.25 -20.52 -17.98
N GLU A 182 13.04 -20.00 -16.78
CA GLU A 182 12.68 -20.83 -15.63
C GLU A 182 11.27 -20.57 -15.09
N THR A 183 10.64 -19.48 -15.45
CA THR A 183 9.18 -19.33 -15.40
C THR A 183 8.51 -19.81 -16.69
N LYS A 184 9.13 -20.71 -17.43
CA LYS A 184 8.47 -21.48 -18.48
C LYS A 184 7.33 -22.32 -17.95
N ALA A 185 7.18 -22.39 -16.64
CA ALA A 185 6.08 -23.06 -15.99
C ALA A 185 4.99 -22.13 -15.48
N LEU A 186 5.23 -20.86 -15.32
CA LEU A 186 4.14 -19.90 -15.10
C LEU A 186 3.89 -19.23 -16.45
N ASN A 187 3.01 -19.80 -17.26
CA ASN A 187 2.32 -19.07 -18.31
C ASN A 187 1.81 -17.77 -17.66
N ARG A 188 2.56 -16.66 -17.74
CA ARG A 188 2.07 -15.36 -17.34
C ARG A 188 0.90 -15.06 -18.24
N VAL A 189 -0.28 -15.36 -17.74
CA VAL A 189 -1.51 -15.13 -18.44
C VAL A 189 -1.74 -13.63 -18.41
N ASP A 190 -1.67 -12.99 -19.55
CA ASP A 190 -2.09 -11.60 -19.68
C ASP A 190 -3.57 -11.50 -19.37
N PHE A 191 -3.92 -10.61 -18.47
CA PHE A 191 -5.31 -10.35 -18.16
C PHE A 191 -6.02 -9.70 -19.36
N ASN A 192 -7.28 -10.01 -19.48
CA ASN A 192 -8.13 -9.38 -20.48
C ASN A 192 -8.38 -7.92 -20.08
N LYS A 193 -8.04 -6.99 -20.98
CA LYS A 193 -8.35 -5.54 -20.79
C LYS A 193 -9.87 -5.28 -20.77
N THR A 194 -10.64 -6.18 -21.39
CA THR A 194 -12.09 -6.16 -21.39
C THR A 194 -12.60 -7.58 -21.20
N PHE A 195 -13.66 -7.77 -20.43
CA PHE A 195 -14.33 -9.04 -20.30
C PHE A 195 -15.82 -8.88 -19.96
N LYS A 196 -16.57 -9.96 -20.13
CA LYS A 196 -18.00 -9.98 -19.87
C LYS A 196 -18.29 -10.21 -18.39
N LEU A 197 -19.06 -9.31 -17.79
CA LEU A 197 -19.62 -9.46 -16.44
C LEU A 197 -21.14 -9.42 -16.53
N GLY A 198 -21.78 -10.55 -16.29
CA GLY A 198 -23.18 -10.72 -16.61
C GLY A 198 -23.45 -10.56 -18.11
N LYS A 199 -24.25 -9.56 -18.48
CA LYS A 199 -24.57 -9.20 -19.87
C LYS A 199 -23.72 -8.05 -20.43
N THR A 200 -22.94 -7.40 -19.58
CA THR A 200 -22.18 -6.19 -19.90
C THR A 200 -20.69 -6.50 -20.11
N ILE A 201 -20.07 -5.88 -21.09
CA ILE A 201 -18.60 -5.88 -21.25
C ILE A 201 -18.08 -4.72 -20.42
N ILE A 202 -17.13 -5.00 -19.52
CA ILE A 202 -16.42 -4.00 -18.72
C ILE A 202 -15.00 -3.82 -19.25
N GLY A 203 -14.41 -2.66 -18.99
CA GLY A 203 -13.11 -2.21 -19.50
C GLY A 203 -13.23 -1.20 -20.64
N ASP A 204 -12.10 -0.66 -21.08
CA ASP A 204 -11.99 0.36 -22.12
C ASP A 204 -12.81 1.64 -21.87
N ARG A 205 -13.13 1.93 -20.61
CA ARG A 205 -13.86 3.14 -20.20
C ARG A 205 -15.19 3.38 -20.93
N LYS A 206 -15.85 2.31 -21.34
CA LYS A 206 -17.16 2.42 -22.02
C LYS A 206 -18.26 2.77 -21.01
N LYS A 207 -19.09 1.84 -20.65
CA LYS A 207 -20.15 2.02 -19.67
C LYS A 207 -19.69 1.45 -18.32
N SER A 208 -19.78 2.24 -17.25
CA SER A 208 -19.53 1.73 -15.90
C SER A 208 -20.57 0.68 -15.52
N PHE A 209 -20.11 -0.43 -14.96
CA PHE A 209 -20.96 -1.51 -14.43
C PHE A 209 -21.33 -1.17 -12.98
N ILE A 210 -22.62 -1.09 -12.69
CA ILE A 210 -23.14 -0.65 -11.39
C ILE A 210 -23.53 -1.84 -10.54
N ILE A 211 -22.88 -2.03 -9.40
CA ILE A 211 -23.13 -3.07 -8.42
C ILE A 211 -23.87 -2.49 -7.21
N ALA A 212 -25.10 -2.95 -6.96
CA ALA A 212 -25.79 -2.72 -5.71
C ALA A 212 -25.26 -3.71 -4.66
N GLU A 213 -24.45 -3.23 -3.69
CA GLU A 213 -23.97 -4.04 -2.58
C GLU A 213 -25.05 -4.17 -1.52
N ALA A 214 -25.77 -5.29 -1.53
CA ALA A 214 -26.71 -5.63 -0.48
C ALA A 214 -26.00 -5.98 0.84
N GLY A 215 -24.79 -6.51 0.75
CA GLY A 215 -23.96 -6.83 1.91
C GLY A 215 -24.72 -7.62 2.97
N LEU A 216 -24.83 -7.03 4.16
CA LEU A 216 -25.61 -7.56 5.29
C LEU A 216 -27.00 -6.89 5.46
N ASN A 217 -27.37 -5.95 4.59
CA ASN A 217 -28.58 -5.12 4.68
C ASN A 217 -29.89 -5.92 4.51
N HIS A 218 -29.78 -7.22 4.29
CA HIS A 218 -30.93 -8.15 4.38
C HIS A 218 -31.29 -8.55 5.82
N ASN A 219 -30.45 -8.22 6.82
CA ASN A 219 -30.69 -8.49 8.24
C ASN A 219 -31.10 -9.95 8.55
N GLY A 220 -30.49 -10.94 7.86
CA GLY A 220 -30.82 -12.34 8.00
C GLY A 220 -32.16 -12.76 7.37
N SER A 221 -32.89 -11.84 6.73
CA SER A 221 -34.25 -12.07 6.22
C SER A 221 -34.30 -12.35 4.72
N LEU A 222 -34.83 -13.52 4.34
CA LEU A 222 -35.13 -13.87 2.94
C LEU A 222 -36.07 -12.85 2.29
N LYS A 223 -37.07 -12.35 3.04
CA LYS A 223 -38.04 -11.37 2.56
C LYS A 223 -37.34 -10.05 2.17
N ILE A 224 -36.49 -9.52 3.05
CA ILE A 224 -35.75 -8.29 2.80
C ILE A 224 -34.76 -8.49 1.64
N ALA A 225 -34.04 -9.62 1.58
CA ALA A 225 -33.15 -9.95 0.48
C ALA A 225 -33.86 -9.93 -0.89
N LYS A 226 -35.07 -10.46 -0.98
CA LYS A 226 -35.89 -10.40 -2.21
C LYS A 226 -36.30 -8.96 -2.55
N GLN A 227 -36.69 -8.16 -1.57
CA GLN A 227 -37.01 -6.74 -1.76
C GLN A 227 -35.80 -5.93 -2.26
N LEU A 228 -34.59 -6.20 -1.73
CA LEU A 228 -33.35 -5.62 -2.22
C LEU A 228 -33.11 -5.95 -3.70
N ILE A 229 -33.31 -7.19 -4.11
CA ILE A 229 -33.20 -7.62 -5.52
C ILE A 229 -34.21 -6.86 -6.41
N ASP A 230 -35.48 -6.76 -6.01
CA ASP A 230 -36.51 -6.06 -6.78
C ASP A 230 -36.18 -4.56 -6.91
N ASN A 231 -35.73 -3.93 -5.84
CA ASN A 231 -35.33 -2.52 -5.85
C ASN A 231 -34.05 -2.24 -6.63
N ALA A 232 -33.04 -3.11 -6.54
CA ALA A 232 -31.82 -2.99 -7.36
C ALA A 232 -32.17 -3.08 -8.86
N LYS A 233 -33.06 -3.99 -9.23
CA LYS A 233 -33.56 -4.09 -10.60
C LYS A 233 -34.34 -2.85 -11.02
N LYS A 234 -35.24 -2.33 -10.17
CA LYS A 234 -35.99 -1.08 -10.42
C LYS A 234 -35.06 0.11 -10.58
N ALA A 235 -33.98 0.18 -9.80
CA ALA A 235 -32.93 1.19 -9.91
C ALA A 235 -32.01 1.00 -11.13
N LYS A 236 -32.24 -0.05 -11.96
CA LYS A 236 -31.43 -0.35 -13.16
C LYS A 236 -29.96 -0.62 -12.86
N CYS A 237 -29.63 -1.13 -11.67
CA CYS A 237 -28.30 -1.63 -11.39
C CYS A 237 -28.00 -2.83 -12.31
N ASP A 238 -26.75 -2.96 -12.73
CA ASP A 238 -26.33 -4.07 -13.59
C ASP A 238 -26.22 -5.38 -12.80
N ALA A 239 -25.89 -5.30 -11.49
CA ALA A 239 -25.81 -6.42 -10.58
C ALA A 239 -26.27 -6.09 -9.16
N ILE A 240 -26.61 -7.15 -8.41
CA ILE A 240 -26.70 -7.11 -6.96
C ILE A 240 -25.69 -8.07 -6.35
N LYS A 241 -24.99 -7.66 -5.28
CA LYS A 241 -23.97 -8.46 -4.60
C LYS A 241 -24.35 -8.71 -3.14
N PHE A 242 -24.12 -9.95 -2.70
CA PHE A 242 -24.29 -10.40 -1.32
C PHE A 242 -22.95 -10.81 -0.71
N GLN A 243 -22.97 -11.22 0.53
CA GLN A 243 -21.83 -11.77 1.26
C GLN A 243 -22.19 -13.21 1.68
N SER A 244 -21.25 -14.14 1.47
CA SER A 244 -21.42 -15.56 1.80
C SER A 244 -20.30 -15.96 2.76
N PHE A 245 -20.68 -16.39 3.95
CA PHE A 245 -19.73 -16.78 4.99
C PHE A 245 -20.37 -17.72 6.00
N LEU A 246 -19.53 -18.51 6.62
CA LEU A 246 -19.85 -19.23 7.85
C LEU A 246 -19.36 -18.38 9.04
N PRO A 247 -20.22 -18.02 10.02
CA PRO A 247 -19.82 -17.11 11.11
C PRO A 247 -18.56 -17.56 11.85
N ASN A 248 -18.42 -18.87 12.10
CA ASN A 248 -17.25 -19.44 12.77
C ASN A 248 -15.95 -19.36 11.96
N SER A 249 -16.03 -19.32 10.64
CA SER A 249 -14.86 -19.17 9.74
C SER A 249 -14.47 -17.72 9.56
N ARG A 250 -15.42 -16.79 9.71
CA ARG A 250 -15.18 -15.36 9.51
C ARG A 250 -14.59 -14.65 10.74
N VAL A 251 -15.06 -15.00 11.94
CA VAL A 251 -14.65 -14.35 13.20
C VAL A 251 -14.55 -15.35 14.34
N SER A 252 -13.43 -15.31 15.07
CA SER A 252 -13.26 -16.12 16.28
C SER A 252 -14.24 -15.69 17.39
N LYS A 253 -14.84 -16.66 18.06
CA LYS A 253 -15.68 -16.43 19.26
C LYS A 253 -14.95 -15.73 20.40
N LYS A 254 -13.61 -15.74 20.38
CA LYS A 254 -12.76 -15.12 21.43
C LYS A 254 -12.54 -13.62 21.22
N VAL A 255 -12.92 -13.07 20.06
CA VAL A 255 -12.77 -11.64 19.76
C VAL A 255 -13.81 -10.85 20.55
N LYS A 256 -13.35 -10.17 21.58
CA LYS A 256 -14.15 -9.20 22.35
C LYS A 256 -14.08 -7.86 21.61
N SER A 257 -15.15 -7.44 20.97
CA SER A 257 -15.19 -6.12 20.33
C SER A 257 -16.43 -5.32 20.74
N GLU A 258 -16.62 -5.19 22.02
CA GLU A 258 -17.68 -4.36 22.58
C GLU A 258 -17.67 -2.94 21.98
N LYS A 259 -16.47 -2.33 21.83
CA LYS A 259 -16.33 -0.97 21.27
C LYS A 259 -16.69 -0.82 19.79
N TYR A 260 -16.52 -1.86 18.97
CA TYR A 260 -16.89 -1.80 17.55
C TYR A 260 -18.40 -1.94 17.36
N SER A 261 -19.00 -2.89 18.07
CA SER A 261 -20.44 -3.14 18.06
C SER A 261 -21.22 -1.93 18.63
N GLU A 262 -20.78 -1.36 19.75
CA GLU A 262 -21.38 -0.15 20.33
C GLU A 262 -21.32 1.06 19.40
N LYS A 263 -20.19 1.27 18.71
CA LYS A 263 -19.98 2.42 17.84
C LYS A 263 -20.80 2.36 16.54
N ILE A 264 -21.03 1.15 16.00
CA ILE A 264 -21.66 0.97 14.68
C ILE A 264 -23.13 0.58 14.80
N ILE A 265 -23.53 -0.16 15.83
CA ILE A 265 -24.87 -0.77 15.92
C ILE A 265 -25.63 -0.33 17.18
N GLY A 266 -24.95 0.30 18.15
CA GLY A 266 -25.55 0.70 19.43
C GLY A 266 -25.90 -0.47 20.34
N THR A 267 -25.39 -1.68 20.09
CA THR A 267 -25.64 -2.91 20.86
C THR A 267 -24.35 -3.49 21.47
N GLN A 268 -24.47 -4.12 22.62
CA GLN A 268 -23.36 -4.79 23.33
C GLN A 268 -23.09 -6.23 22.81
N GLU A 269 -23.56 -6.59 21.60
CA GLU A 269 -23.29 -7.92 21.05
C GLU A 269 -21.85 -8.03 20.50
N SER A 270 -21.23 -9.21 20.63
CA SER A 270 -19.93 -9.46 20.03
C SER A 270 -20.03 -9.48 18.49
N ILE A 271 -18.91 -9.21 17.77
CA ILE A 271 -18.88 -9.30 16.31
C ILE A 271 -19.34 -10.68 15.81
N HIS A 272 -18.95 -11.75 16.52
CA HIS A 272 -19.37 -13.09 16.19
C HIS A 272 -20.90 -13.26 16.30
N GLN A 273 -21.53 -12.74 17.35
CA GLN A 273 -22.99 -12.76 17.51
C GLN A 273 -23.68 -11.98 16.41
N LEU A 274 -23.18 -10.78 16.10
CA LEU A 274 -23.68 -9.96 15.00
C LEU A 274 -23.64 -10.71 13.67
N PHE A 275 -22.49 -11.26 13.28
CA PHE A 275 -22.38 -12.02 12.03
C PHE A 275 -23.23 -13.28 12.06
N SER A 276 -23.38 -13.95 13.21
CA SER A 276 -24.27 -15.11 13.34
C SER A 276 -25.72 -14.74 13.10
N ARG A 277 -26.17 -13.59 13.63
CA ARG A 277 -27.54 -13.09 13.44
C ARG A 277 -27.81 -12.62 12.01
N LEU A 278 -26.83 -11.98 11.38
CA LEU A 278 -26.94 -11.44 10.03
C LEU A 278 -26.61 -12.46 8.94
N SER A 279 -26.06 -13.62 9.27
CA SER A 279 -25.73 -14.64 8.26
C SER A 279 -26.98 -15.25 7.63
N LEU A 280 -26.84 -15.64 6.38
CA LEU A 280 -27.83 -16.46 5.66
C LEU A 280 -27.24 -17.85 5.46
N ASN A 281 -27.94 -18.88 5.90
CA ASN A 281 -27.56 -20.26 5.61
C ASN A 281 -27.63 -20.55 4.09
N PHE A 282 -26.94 -21.59 3.64
CA PHE A 282 -26.79 -21.91 2.22
C PHE A 282 -28.15 -22.19 1.53
N ASP A 283 -29.11 -22.74 2.23
CA ASP A 283 -30.46 -22.96 1.65
C ASP A 283 -31.21 -21.66 1.40
N THR A 284 -31.10 -20.73 2.31
CA THR A 284 -31.67 -19.39 2.14
C THR A 284 -30.95 -18.62 1.01
N GLN A 285 -29.62 -18.69 0.95
CA GLN A 285 -28.86 -18.10 -0.16
C GLN A 285 -29.29 -18.74 -1.50
N ARG A 286 -29.44 -20.05 -1.59
CA ARG A 286 -29.93 -20.71 -2.80
C ARG A 286 -31.30 -20.15 -3.26
N LYS A 287 -32.23 -19.94 -2.34
CA LYS A 287 -33.53 -19.32 -2.65
C LYS A 287 -33.40 -17.90 -3.17
N ILE A 288 -32.45 -17.12 -2.63
CA ILE A 288 -32.15 -15.75 -3.09
C ILE A 288 -31.59 -15.78 -4.51
N PHE A 289 -30.63 -16.64 -4.80
CA PHE A 289 -30.03 -16.75 -6.14
C PHE A 289 -31.02 -17.20 -7.19
N LEU A 290 -31.87 -18.18 -6.87
CA LEU A 290 -32.96 -18.62 -7.75
C LEU A 290 -33.96 -17.47 -8.01
N TYR A 291 -34.30 -16.71 -6.99
CA TYR A 291 -35.18 -15.56 -7.12
C TYR A 291 -34.60 -14.48 -8.04
N ALA A 292 -33.32 -14.13 -7.85
CA ALA A 292 -32.62 -13.14 -8.71
C ALA A 292 -32.58 -13.62 -10.17
N LYS A 293 -32.31 -14.93 -10.40
CA LYS A 293 -32.33 -15.54 -11.72
C LYS A 293 -33.71 -15.44 -12.38
N LYS A 294 -34.78 -15.73 -11.62
CA LYS A 294 -36.18 -15.59 -12.09
C LYS A 294 -36.49 -14.14 -12.47
N LYS A 295 -35.91 -13.18 -11.76
CA LYS A 295 -36.05 -11.74 -12.02
C LYS A 295 -35.13 -11.23 -13.13
N ASN A 296 -34.31 -12.06 -13.76
CA ASN A 296 -33.27 -11.65 -14.72
C ASN A 296 -32.33 -10.56 -14.14
N MET A 297 -31.97 -10.67 -12.85
CA MET A 297 -30.99 -9.84 -12.17
C MET A 297 -29.68 -10.60 -12.04
N PHE A 298 -28.57 -10.01 -12.53
CA PHE A 298 -27.25 -10.60 -12.31
C PHE A 298 -26.92 -10.52 -10.82
N ILE A 299 -26.58 -11.67 -10.24
CA ILE A 299 -26.28 -11.82 -8.82
C ILE A 299 -24.98 -12.58 -8.64
N PHE A 300 -24.16 -12.12 -7.74
CA PHE A 300 -22.95 -12.80 -7.28
C PHE A 300 -22.69 -12.47 -5.81
N SER A 301 -21.62 -13.01 -5.24
CA SER A 301 -21.34 -12.85 -3.81
C SER A 301 -19.85 -12.74 -3.52
N THR A 302 -19.53 -12.20 -2.36
CA THR A 302 -18.21 -12.22 -1.75
C THR A 302 -18.12 -13.44 -0.83
N PRO A 303 -17.38 -14.50 -1.16
CA PRO A 303 -17.07 -15.57 -0.22
C PRO A 303 -16.00 -15.09 0.77
N PHE A 304 -16.13 -15.43 2.05
CA PHE A 304 -15.14 -15.15 3.09
C PHE A 304 -14.48 -16.45 3.62
N ASP A 305 -14.82 -17.59 3.06
CA ASP A 305 -14.27 -18.89 3.38
C ASP A 305 -14.36 -19.84 2.19
N PHE A 306 -13.61 -20.94 2.25
CA PHE A 306 -13.53 -21.93 1.18
C PHE A 306 -14.88 -22.62 0.92
N GLU A 307 -15.61 -22.97 1.99
CA GLU A 307 -16.90 -23.65 1.87
C GLU A 307 -17.94 -22.76 1.17
N SER A 308 -17.94 -21.47 1.51
CA SER A 308 -18.80 -20.48 0.84
C SER A 308 -18.43 -20.31 -0.63
N ALA A 309 -17.14 -20.31 -0.97
CA ALA A 309 -16.68 -20.25 -2.36
C ALA A 309 -17.13 -21.47 -3.16
N ASP A 310 -17.04 -22.66 -2.59
CA ASP A 310 -17.46 -23.91 -3.22
C ASP A 310 -19.00 -24.03 -3.33
N PHE A 311 -19.70 -23.53 -2.32
CA PHE A 311 -21.16 -23.41 -2.39
C PHE A 311 -21.60 -22.49 -3.55
N LEU A 312 -20.97 -21.33 -3.70
CA LEU A 312 -21.25 -20.39 -4.79
C LEU A 312 -20.93 -20.98 -6.16
N GLU A 313 -19.87 -21.77 -6.27
CA GLU A 313 -19.55 -22.50 -7.51
C GLU A 313 -20.67 -23.47 -7.89
N LYS A 314 -21.14 -24.28 -6.92
CA LYS A 314 -22.26 -25.22 -7.11
C LYS A 314 -23.57 -24.50 -7.49
N LEU A 315 -23.76 -23.25 -7.06
CA LEU A 315 -24.88 -22.40 -7.48
C LEU A 315 -24.75 -21.88 -8.90
N GLY A 316 -23.57 -21.99 -9.51
CA GLY A 316 -23.29 -21.49 -10.84
C GLY A 316 -23.23 -19.96 -10.90
N VAL A 317 -22.59 -19.31 -9.92
CA VAL A 317 -22.40 -17.84 -9.94
C VAL A 317 -21.62 -17.42 -11.17
N GLY A 318 -21.93 -16.23 -11.69
CA GLY A 318 -21.28 -15.69 -12.88
C GLY A 318 -20.00 -14.89 -12.59
N ALA A 319 -19.70 -14.59 -11.33
CA ALA A 319 -18.52 -13.86 -10.90
C ALA A 319 -18.27 -14.03 -9.40
N TYR A 320 -17.07 -13.66 -8.93
CA TYR A 320 -16.71 -13.61 -7.53
C TYR A 320 -16.17 -12.24 -7.14
N LYS A 321 -16.38 -11.86 -5.89
CA LYS A 321 -15.77 -10.68 -5.28
C LYS A 321 -14.83 -11.10 -4.16
N ILE A 322 -13.69 -10.46 -4.06
CA ILE A 322 -12.81 -10.52 -2.88
C ILE A 322 -12.90 -9.17 -2.17
N ALA A 323 -13.24 -9.20 -0.89
CA ALA A 323 -13.30 -7.99 -0.06
C ALA A 323 -11.90 -7.44 0.24
N SER A 324 -11.79 -6.16 0.57
CA SER A 324 -10.52 -5.53 0.95
C SER A 324 -9.85 -6.25 2.13
N ALA A 325 -10.61 -6.72 3.10
CA ALA A 325 -10.09 -7.44 4.27
C ALA A 325 -9.42 -8.78 3.91
N ASP A 326 -9.82 -9.40 2.79
CA ASP A 326 -9.28 -10.69 2.33
C ASP A 326 -8.26 -10.54 1.19
N LEU A 327 -7.85 -9.33 0.85
CA LEU A 327 -6.84 -9.13 -0.21
C LEU A 327 -5.51 -9.82 0.12
N VAL A 328 -5.16 -9.90 1.39
CA VAL A 328 -3.97 -10.60 1.87
C VAL A 328 -4.18 -12.09 2.13
N ASN A 329 -5.40 -12.59 1.96
CA ASN A 329 -5.73 -14.00 2.09
C ASN A 329 -5.49 -14.75 0.77
N LEU A 330 -4.20 -14.85 0.39
CA LEU A 330 -3.79 -15.43 -0.88
C LEU A 330 -4.32 -16.86 -1.10
N PRO A 331 -4.40 -17.74 -0.09
CA PRO A 331 -5.01 -19.06 -0.27
C PRO A 331 -6.47 -19.01 -0.71
N LEU A 332 -7.29 -18.10 -0.16
CA LEU A 332 -8.68 -17.92 -0.56
C LEU A 332 -8.77 -17.35 -1.98
N ILE A 333 -7.91 -16.38 -2.31
CA ILE A 333 -7.83 -15.79 -3.65
C ILE A 333 -7.49 -16.87 -4.68
N GLU A 334 -6.48 -17.69 -4.42
CA GLU A 334 -6.07 -18.79 -5.29
C GLU A 334 -7.21 -19.82 -5.50
N HIS A 335 -7.88 -20.21 -4.42
CA HIS A 335 -8.99 -21.14 -4.45
C HIS A 335 -10.14 -20.61 -5.31
N VAL A 336 -10.51 -19.34 -5.15
CA VAL A 336 -11.56 -18.69 -5.94
C VAL A 336 -11.12 -18.52 -7.41
N ALA A 337 -9.86 -18.14 -7.64
CA ALA A 337 -9.33 -17.90 -8.98
C ALA A 337 -9.30 -19.20 -9.83
N LYS A 338 -8.98 -20.34 -9.22
CA LYS A 338 -9.01 -21.68 -9.87
C LYS A 338 -10.39 -22.07 -10.41
N LYS A 339 -11.46 -21.44 -9.94
CA LYS A 339 -12.83 -21.65 -10.47
C LYS A 339 -13.03 -21.00 -11.85
N ASN A 340 -12.07 -20.24 -12.31
CA ASN A 340 -11.98 -19.63 -13.64
C ASN A 340 -13.22 -18.81 -14.05
N LYS A 341 -13.77 -18.07 -13.09
CA LYS A 341 -14.86 -17.10 -13.30
C LYS A 341 -14.30 -15.67 -13.18
N PRO A 342 -14.98 -14.65 -13.77
CA PRO A 342 -14.64 -13.26 -13.52
C PRO A 342 -14.48 -12.95 -12.03
N MET A 343 -13.42 -12.25 -11.70
CA MET A 343 -13.12 -11.83 -10.33
C MET A 343 -13.05 -10.30 -10.22
N ILE A 344 -13.51 -9.79 -9.10
CA ILE A 344 -13.40 -8.40 -8.73
C ILE A 344 -12.74 -8.34 -7.35
N ILE A 345 -11.63 -7.62 -7.21
CA ILE A 345 -10.89 -7.50 -5.94
C ILE A 345 -10.90 -6.04 -5.49
N SER A 346 -11.27 -5.76 -4.25
CA SER A 346 -11.15 -4.43 -3.64
C SER A 346 -9.81 -4.28 -2.92
N THR A 347 -9.21 -3.07 -3.00
CA THR A 347 -7.84 -2.78 -2.55
C THR A 347 -7.76 -1.87 -1.33
N GLY A 348 -8.83 -1.72 -0.56
CA GLY A 348 -8.83 -0.93 0.67
C GLY A 348 -7.88 -1.50 1.72
N MET A 349 -7.29 -0.61 2.56
CA MET A 349 -6.35 -0.96 3.64
C MET A 349 -5.05 -1.64 3.19
N SER A 350 -4.75 -1.69 1.89
CA SER A 350 -3.65 -2.50 1.36
C SER A 350 -2.52 -1.63 0.81
N LYS A 351 -1.30 -2.15 0.92
CA LYS A 351 -0.11 -1.62 0.25
C LYS A 351 -0.05 -2.12 -1.19
N ILE A 352 0.71 -1.42 -2.04
CA ILE A 352 0.91 -1.85 -3.44
C ILE A 352 1.48 -3.27 -3.51
N SER A 353 2.44 -3.63 -2.66
CA SER A 353 3.01 -4.98 -2.64
C SER A 353 1.98 -6.07 -2.35
N GLU A 354 1.01 -5.80 -1.47
CA GLU A 354 -0.07 -6.73 -1.15
C GLU A 354 -1.06 -6.87 -2.32
N ILE A 355 -1.30 -5.77 -3.05
CA ILE A 355 -2.09 -5.79 -4.28
C ILE A 355 -1.37 -6.59 -5.37
N ASP A 356 -0.04 -6.40 -5.51
CA ASP A 356 0.80 -7.18 -6.44
C ASP A 356 0.69 -8.67 -6.16
N ASP A 357 0.86 -9.08 -4.90
CA ASP A 357 0.78 -10.50 -4.48
C ASP A 357 -0.60 -11.10 -4.80
N ALA A 358 -1.69 -10.37 -4.54
CA ALA A 358 -3.04 -10.81 -4.85
C ALA A 358 -3.27 -10.98 -6.37
N ILE A 359 -2.81 -10.03 -7.17
CA ILE A 359 -2.94 -10.06 -8.64
C ILE A 359 -2.10 -11.18 -9.22
N GLU A 360 -0.85 -11.36 -8.77
CA GLU A 360 0.02 -12.47 -9.22
C GLU A 360 -0.57 -13.84 -8.81
N THR A 361 -1.20 -13.91 -7.64
CA THR A 361 -1.91 -15.12 -7.23
C THR A 361 -3.03 -15.47 -8.21
N VAL A 362 -3.86 -14.50 -8.61
CA VAL A 362 -4.90 -14.75 -9.63
C VAL A 362 -4.26 -15.15 -10.97
N ARG A 363 -3.22 -14.44 -11.39
CA ARG A 363 -2.53 -14.68 -12.65
C ARG A 363 -1.95 -16.10 -12.73
N SER A 364 -1.36 -16.58 -11.63
CA SER A 364 -0.75 -17.92 -11.56
C SER A 364 -1.75 -19.05 -11.77
N THR A 365 -3.05 -18.82 -11.50
CA THR A 365 -4.10 -19.82 -11.75
C THR A 365 -4.55 -19.90 -13.21
N GLY A 366 -4.13 -18.98 -14.07
CA GLY A 366 -4.58 -18.89 -15.46
C GLY A 366 -5.89 -18.12 -15.65
N ASN A 367 -6.51 -17.57 -14.60
CA ASN A 367 -7.72 -16.77 -14.73
C ASN A 367 -7.39 -15.41 -15.37
N LYS A 368 -8.01 -15.13 -16.52
CA LYS A 368 -7.77 -13.92 -17.33
C LYS A 368 -8.69 -12.74 -17.01
N ASN A 369 -9.77 -12.96 -16.26
CA ASN A 369 -10.85 -12.00 -16.08
C ASN A 369 -10.82 -11.41 -14.67
N LEU A 370 -9.96 -10.40 -14.48
CA LEU A 370 -9.79 -9.70 -13.21
C LEU A 370 -10.08 -8.21 -13.37
N ALA A 371 -10.85 -7.64 -12.43
CA ALA A 371 -10.98 -6.21 -12.22
C ALA A 371 -10.58 -5.86 -10.78
N VAL A 372 -10.02 -4.66 -10.59
CA VAL A 372 -9.73 -4.16 -9.25
C VAL A 372 -10.57 -2.92 -8.94
N LEU A 373 -11.00 -2.79 -7.70
CA LEU A 373 -11.71 -1.61 -7.22
C LEU A 373 -10.83 -0.85 -6.25
N HIS A 374 -10.53 0.40 -6.57
CA HIS A 374 -10.04 1.33 -5.57
C HIS A 374 -11.10 1.48 -4.47
N CYS A 375 -10.67 1.48 -3.23
CA CYS A 375 -11.57 1.45 -2.09
C CYS A 375 -10.92 2.13 -0.88
N ASN A 376 -11.71 2.92 -0.14
CA ASN A 376 -11.35 3.37 1.19
C ASN A 376 -12.20 2.60 2.21
N SER A 377 -11.55 1.99 3.21
CA SER A 377 -12.21 1.14 4.22
C SER A 377 -12.69 1.91 5.46
N SER A 378 -12.94 3.23 5.34
CA SER A 378 -13.68 4.00 6.34
C SER A 378 -15.18 3.95 6.04
N TYR A 379 -16.01 3.74 7.06
CA TYR A 379 -17.47 3.65 6.94
C TYR A 379 -18.16 4.64 7.89
N PRO A 380 -18.66 5.79 7.38
CA PRO A 380 -18.51 6.29 6.00
C PRO A 380 -17.13 6.89 5.74
N SER A 381 -16.73 6.92 4.46
CA SER A 381 -15.55 7.64 3.99
C SER A 381 -15.83 9.12 3.79
N THR A 382 -14.85 9.99 4.07
CA THR A 382 -14.91 11.41 3.71
C THR A 382 -14.38 11.65 2.29
N HIS A 383 -14.85 12.70 1.61
CA HIS A 383 -14.37 13.03 0.26
C HIS A 383 -12.87 13.34 0.21
N ALA A 384 -12.29 13.86 1.30
CA ALA A 384 -10.86 14.16 1.38
C ALA A 384 -9.97 12.91 1.39
N GLU A 385 -10.50 11.76 1.82
CA GLU A 385 -9.75 10.51 1.98
C GLU A 385 -9.79 9.60 0.76
N ILE A 386 -10.73 9.78 -0.17
CA ILE A 386 -11.00 8.81 -1.24
C ILE A 386 -9.97 8.75 -2.37
N ASN A 387 -9.13 9.77 -2.54
CA ASN A 387 -8.03 9.79 -3.53
C ASN A 387 -8.33 9.10 -4.88
N LEU A 388 -9.39 9.49 -5.57
CA LEU A 388 -9.85 8.85 -6.83
C LEU A 388 -8.77 8.77 -7.92
N LYS A 389 -7.78 9.68 -7.92
CA LYS A 389 -6.67 9.65 -8.88
C LYS A 389 -5.87 8.35 -8.82
N PHE A 390 -5.89 7.66 -7.70
CA PHE A 390 -5.20 6.38 -7.52
C PHE A 390 -5.74 5.28 -8.46
N MET A 391 -6.98 5.40 -8.93
CA MET A 391 -7.52 4.51 -9.98
C MET A 391 -6.69 4.53 -11.27
N ASN A 392 -6.13 5.70 -11.64
CA ASN A 392 -5.27 5.80 -12.81
C ASN A 392 -3.94 5.06 -12.59
N ASN A 393 -3.39 5.11 -11.37
CA ASN A 393 -2.19 4.38 -11.03
C ASN A 393 -2.42 2.87 -11.12
N LEU A 394 -3.52 2.35 -10.54
CA LEU A 394 -3.89 0.94 -10.65
C LEU A 394 -4.05 0.50 -12.11
N ARG A 395 -4.69 1.32 -12.94
CA ARG A 395 -4.86 1.03 -14.38
C ARG A 395 -3.53 0.99 -15.12
N SER A 396 -2.65 1.93 -14.83
CA SER A 396 -1.31 1.99 -15.46
C SER A 396 -0.43 0.81 -15.05
N LEU A 397 -0.48 0.41 -13.78
CA LEU A 397 0.32 -0.69 -13.25
C LEU A 397 -0.12 -2.05 -13.79
N TYR A 398 -1.43 -2.30 -13.83
CA TYR A 398 -1.95 -3.67 -14.05
C TYR A 398 -2.60 -3.90 -15.41
N GLN A 399 -2.92 -2.85 -16.16
CA GLN A 399 -3.55 -2.93 -17.50
C GLN A 399 -4.86 -3.74 -17.52
N ILE A 400 -5.63 -3.70 -16.44
CA ILE A 400 -6.91 -4.39 -16.22
C ILE A 400 -8.03 -3.37 -15.98
N PRO A 401 -9.31 -3.77 -16.06
CA PRO A 401 -10.43 -2.91 -15.67
C PRO A 401 -10.31 -2.44 -14.22
N VAL A 402 -10.51 -1.14 -14.01
CA VAL A 402 -10.40 -0.50 -12.68
C VAL A 402 -11.68 0.24 -12.36
N GLY A 403 -12.23 -0.03 -11.19
CA GLY A 403 -13.42 0.63 -10.67
C GLY A 403 -13.23 1.25 -9.30
N PHE A 404 -14.33 1.63 -8.69
CA PHE A 404 -14.39 2.26 -7.37
C PHE A 404 -15.45 1.59 -6.49
N SER A 405 -15.08 1.21 -5.27
CA SER A 405 -15.99 0.79 -4.21
C SER A 405 -16.20 1.97 -3.26
N ASP A 406 -17.39 2.55 -3.30
CA ASP A 406 -17.74 3.83 -2.69
C ASP A 406 -18.44 3.65 -1.34
N HIS A 407 -17.83 4.18 -0.28
CA HIS A 407 -18.37 4.21 1.08
C HIS A 407 -18.73 5.63 1.56
N THR A 408 -18.85 6.60 0.65
CA THR A 408 -19.30 7.95 1.00
C THR A 408 -20.81 7.98 1.19
N THR A 409 -21.33 9.02 1.86
CA THR A 409 -22.76 9.14 2.17
C THR A 409 -23.60 9.64 1.00
N ASP A 410 -22.99 10.24 -0.02
CA ASP A 410 -23.67 10.83 -1.19
C ASP A 410 -23.17 10.21 -2.51
N LEU A 411 -23.55 10.79 -3.66
CA LEU A 411 -23.21 10.28 -4.98
C LEU A 411 -22.05 11.01 -5.66
N LEU A 412 -21.43 11.99 -5.01
CA LEU A 412 -20.40 12.82 -5.63
C LEU A 412 -19.17 11.99 -6.02
N ALA A 413 -18.68 11.17 -5.09
CA ALA A 413 -17.53 10.32 -5.32
C ALA A 413 -17.77 9.31 -6.46
N SER A 414 -18.90 8.62 -6.46
CA SER A 414 -19.27 7.68 -7.55
C SER A 414 -19.36 8.39 -8.91
N LYS A 415 -19.99 9.55 -8.98
CA LYS A 415 -20.08 10.33 -10.23
C LYS A 415 -18.72 10.78 -10.72
N SER A 416 -17.87 11.26 -9.80
CA SER A 416 -16.50 11.66 -10.11
C SER A 416 -15.66 10.47 -10.60
N ALA A 417 -15.79 9.30 -9.97
CA ALA A 417 -15.11 8.09 -10.40
C ALA A 417 -15.51 7.68 -11.84
N ILE A 418 -16.80 7.74 -12.17
CA ILE A 418 -17.30 7.51 -13.54
C ILE A 418 -16.69 8.51 -14.51
N SER A 419 -16.64 9.80 -14.16
CA SER A 419 -16.10 10.86 -15.02
C SER A 419 -14.61 10.68 -15.34
N ILE A 420 -13.83 10.07 -14.45
CA ILE A 420 -12.42 9.72 -14.69
C ILE A 420 -12.23 8.31 -15.23
N GLY A 421 -13.33 7.64 -15.64
CA GLY A 421 -13.32 6.36 -16.36
C GLY A 421 -13.32 5.12 -15.48
N ALA A 422 -14.06 5.11 -14.36
CA ALA A 422 -14.30 3.89 -13.60
C ALA A 422 -15.07 2.87 -14.46
N ASP A 423 -14.55 1.66 -14.58
CA ASP A 423 -15.20 0.56 -15.31
C ASP A 423 -16.30 -0.11 -14.48
N VAL A 424 -16.17 -0.05 -13.15
CA VAL A 424 -17.11 -0.65 -12.18
C VAL A 424 -17.32 0.33 -11.03
N ILE A 425 -18.56 0.47 -10.60
CA ILE A 425 -18.94 1.16 -9.35
C ILE A 425 -19.65 0.16 -8.44
N GLU A 426 -19.16 0.01 -7.24
CA GLU A 426 -19.81 -0.76 -6.17
C GLU A 426 -20.24 0.20 -5.06
N ARG A 427 -21.46 0.06 -4.58
CA ARG A 427 -21.97 0.89 -3.49
C ARG A 427 -22.97 0.14 -2.64
N HIS A 428 -22.92 0.34 -1.31
CA HIS A 428 -23.89 -0.20 -0.38
C HIS A 428 -25.31 0.24 -0.76
N PHE A 429 -26.24 -0.70 -0.65
CA PHE A 429 -27.61 -0.56 -1.11
C PHE A 429 -28.59 -1.03 -0.02
N THR A 430 -29.53 -0.19 0.35
CA THR A 430 -30.53 -0.47 1.39
C THR A 430 -31.93 -0.08 0.97
N LEU A 431 -32.93 -0.66 1.60
CA LEU A 431 -34.33 -0.27 1.43
C LEU A 431 -34.65 1.02 2.17
N ASN A 432 -34.01 1.25 3.32
CA ASN A 432 -34.16 2.45 4.14
C ASN A 432 -32.92 2.65 5.01
N LYS A 433 -32.35 3.86 4.96
CA LYS A 433 -31.16 4.25 5.75
C LYS A 433 -31.38 4.22 7.27
N ARG A 434 -32.62 4.10 7.74
CA ARG A 434 -32.96 4.04 9.17
C ARG A 434 -33.12 2.59 9.67
N MET A 435 -32.88 1.58 8.83
CA MET A 435 -32.89 0.19 9.28
C MET A 435 -31.70 -0.07 10.19
N GLU A 436 -31.87 -0.99 11.13
CA GLU A 436 -30.81 -1.47 11.99
C GLU A 436 -29.79 -2.28 11.19
N GLY A 437 -28.52 -1.99 11.34
CA GLY A 437 -27.43 -2.69 10.69
C GLY A 437 -26.23 -1.80 10.40
N PRO A 438 -25.06 -2.40 10.13
CA PRO A 438 -23.81 -1.64 9.97
C PRO A 438 -23.73 -0.84 8.67
N ASP A 439 -24.48 -1.22 7.63
CA ASP A 439 -24.24 -0.82 6.24
C ASP A 439 -25.43 -0.08 5.59
N HIS A 440 -26.45 0.32 6.39
CA HIS A 440 -27.67 0.98 5.88
C HIS A 440 -27.51 2.48 5.54
#